data_2345c0e3358c50755d10fb6675801023
#
_entry.id   2345c0e3358c50755d10fb6675801023
#
_cell.length_a   1.000
_cell.length_b   1.000
_cell.length_c   1.000
_cell.angle_alpha   90.00
_cell.angle_beta   90.00
_cell.angle_gamma   90.00
#
_symmetry.space_group_name_H-M   'P 1'
#
loop_
_entity.id
_entity.type
_entity.pdbx_description
1 polymer ?
#
loop_
_entity_poly.entity_id
_entity_poly.type
_entity_poly.pdbx_seq_one_letter_code
_entity_poly.pdbx_strand_id
1 'polypeptide(L)'
;MLPSAALLAIATFFIILGHDGRRVAQLLVLFLPAVLWMAWPVRTAGMRQLRRVAVVLLTLAFAADGMVRAYLTETYQSAPDSATVLGALANTNAREMAEYMGMHWHTALLGLAMVLGTGALVWRTTAPADHAGSGPVRPPARWQTITLAVALVICSVAWVSKPWRRLHPLLYWPQLAQSVTALQAQWHDQDERRAQLLQRAQALAPQMTLSGPSTVVLVIADSINRDNMQLYGYGRATTPRLLDMQRRHPEEMLVLRHAWSADASTLPSLNNLFGFGEPDAAQAQHLIAMARTAGYKVWWMSNHDDIAVEQQHARLANVVDMVNRTPGRASASLDGELLDCIQEALADPAERKFIIVHLLGAHPHYRLRFPKGENPFDDEVDSVETQMVTQQRSALVRRHRQEYDAALLYHDFVVAESLRVTQLNAKAQERRAWVYLSDHGQEVGHGENRAGHSPGTEAGYRIPTIVWTNHSRPTASANVAQRPFRADWAGWTLADILGLDWQGEMPERNVLHPQYRWQPPNLPVQVRSFTD
;
A
#
# COMPACT_ATOMS: atom_id res chain seq x y z
N MET A 1 -36.30 25.91 -17.71
CA MET A 1 -36.40 24.80 -16.73
C MET A 1 -35.62 23.57 -17.18
N LEU A 2 -35.65 23.18 -18.46
CA LEU A 2 -34.88 22.00 -18.95
C LEU A 2 -33.38 22.03 -18.66
N PRO A 3 -32.61 23.15 -18.88
CA PRO A 3 -31.18 23.20 -18.59
C PRO A 3 -30.83 23.02 -17.10
N SER A 4 -31.62 23.61 -16.21
CA SER A 4 -31.40 23.49 -14.76
C SER A 4 -31.69 22.07 -14.25
N ALA A 5 -32.72 21.40 -14.78
CA ALA A 5 -33.03 20.03 -14.42
C ALA A 5 -31.98 19.05 -14.94
N ALA A 6 -31.49 19.23 -16.18
CA ALA A 6 -30.41 18.42 -16.75
C ALA A 6 -29.11 18.59 -15.96
N LEU A 7 -28.77 19.82 -15.60
CA LEU A 7 -27.59 20.13 -14.79
C LEU A 7 -27.66 19.46 -13.42
N LEU A 8 -28.81 19.54 -12.75
CA LEU A 8 -29.03 18.90 -11.46
C LEU A 8 -28.92 17.36 -11.57
N ALA A 9 -29.51 16.76 -12.61
CA ALA A 9 -29.45 15.33 -12.83
C ALA A 9 -28.00 14.83 -13.06
N ILE A 10 -27.23 15.55 -13.89
CA ILE A 10 -25.83 15.22 -14.15
C ILE A 10 -25.00 15.32 -12.86
N ALA A 11 -25.15 16.41 -12.09
CA ALA A 11 -24.43 16.58 -10.83
C ALA A 11 -24.84 15.50 -9.81
N THR A 12 -26.12 15.19 -9.70
CA THR A 12 -26.64 14.14 -8.80
C THR A 12 -26.03 12.78 -9.14
N PHE A 13 -25.94 12.42 -10.42
CA PHE A 13 -25.32 11.17 -10.86
C PHE A 13 -23.88 11.04 -10.34
N PHE A 14 -23.03 12.05 -10.55
CA PHE A 14 -21.63 11.99 -10.12
C PHE A 14 -21.48 12.08 -8.60
N ILE A 15 -22.34 12.84 -7.92
CA ILE A 15 -22.32 12.91 -6.45
C ILE A 15 -22.66 11.55 -5.85
N ILE A 16 -23.69 10.85 -6.35
CA ILE A 16 -24.07 9.50 -5.87
C ILE A 16 -22.99 8.47 -6.24
N LEU A 17 -22.32 8.63 -7.38
CA LEU A 17 -21.25 7.73 -7.80
C LEU A 17 -20.08 7.71 -6.80
N GLY A 18 -19.72 8.85 -6.23
CA GLY A 18 -18.55 9.00 -5.34
C GLY A 18 -18.86 9.20 -3.86
N HIS A 19 -20.12 9.29 -3.47
CA HIS A 19 -20.52 9.58 -2.09
C HIS A 19 -21.79 8.83 -1.68
N ASP A 20 -21.95 8.65 -0.38
CA ASP A 20 -23.10 7.98 0.23
C ASP A 20 -23.74 8.81 1.35
N GLY A 21 -24.90 8.36 1.80
CA GLY A 21 -25.58 8.86 2.98
C GLY A 21 -25.77 10.39 3.02
N ARG A 22 -25.40 10.99 4.14
CA ARG A 22 -25.56 12.44 4.39
C ARG A 22 -24.72 13.32 3.47
N ARG A 23 -23.57 12.82 2.98
CA ARG A 23 -22.67 13.59 2.11
C ARG A 23 -23.32 13.92 0.78
N VAL A 24 -24.15 13.03 0.22
CA VAL A 24 -24.90 13.28 -1.01
C VAL A 24 -25.78 14.51 -0.87
N ALA A 25 -26.60 14.59 0.19
CA ALA A 25 -27.46 15.74 0.43
C ALA A 25 -26.67 17.05 0.62
N GLN A 26 -25.55 17.00 1.34
CA GLN A 26 -24.68 18.16 1.57
C GLN A 26 -24.08 18.69 0.26
N LEU A 27 -23.59 17.80 -0.60
CA LEU A 27 -22.99 18.17 -1.89
C LEU A 27 -24.02 18.69 -2.88
N LEU A 28 -25.23 18.11 -2.89
CA LEU A 28 -26.34 18.66 -3.68
C LEU A 28 -26.67 20.08 -3.28
N VAL A 29 -26.73 20.39 -1.98
CA VAL A 29 -26.94 21.76 -1.48
C VAL A 29 -25.79 22.67 -1.88
N LEU A 30 -24.52 22.22 -1.84
CA LEU A 30 -23.35 22.98 -2.26
C LEU A 30 -23.31 23.22 -3.78
N PHE A 31 -23.91 22.34 -4.59
CA PHE A 31 -24.04 22.49 -6.04
C PHE A 31 -25.24 23.39 -6.44
N LEU A 32 -26.24 23.50 -5.58
CA LEU A 32 -27.48 24.22 -5.85
C LEU A 32 -27.29 25.67 -6.36
N PRO A 33 -26.28 26.47 -5.92
CA PRO A 33 -26.00 27.78 -6.48
C PRO A 33 -25.83 27.82 -7.99
N ALA A 34 -25.20 26.80 -8.59
CA ALA A 34 -25.05 26.69 -10.04
C ALA A 34 -26.40 26.52 -10.74
N VAL A 35 -27.26 25.67 -10.18
CA VAL A 35 -28.61 25.41 -10.70
C VAL A 35 -29.47 26.66 -10.60
N LEU A 36 -29.41 27.36 -9.45
CA LEU A 36 -30.13 28.63 -9.22
C LEU A 36 -29.64 29.72 -10.18
N TRP A 37 -28.34 29.81 -10.40
CA TRP A 37 -27.76 30.79 -11.33
C TRP A 37 -28.20 30.49 -12.77
N MET A 38 -28.33 29.25 -13.17
CA MET A 38 -28.88 28.87 -14.47
C MET A 38 -30.37 29.28 -14.63
N ALA A 39 -31.15 29.19 -13.57
CA ALA A 39 -32.55 29.62 -13.56
C ALA A 39 -32.71 31.16 -13.54
N TRP A 40 -31.68 31.92 -13.15
CA TRP A 40 -31.73 33.36 -13.03
C TRP A 40 -31.69 34.04 -14.41
N PRO A 41 -32.58 35.04 -14.69
CA PRO A 41 -32.58 35.78 -15.96
C PRO A 41 -31.36 36.70 -16.06
N VAL A 42 -30.48 36.42 -17.01
CA VAL A 42 -29.29 37.25 -17.29
C VAL A 42 -29.47 38.00 -18.60
N ARG A 43 -29.34 39.34 -18.57
CA ARG A 43 -29.64 40.19 -19.69
C ARG A 43 -28.48 40.33 -20.70
N THR A 44 -27.24 40.41 -20.25
CA THR A 44 -26.08 40.67 -21.14
C THR A 44 -25.49 39.37 -21.70
N ALA A 45 -25.02 39.42 -22.95
CA ALA A 45 -24.42 38.28 -23.62
C ALA A 45 -23.14 37.81 -22.89
N GLY A 46 -22.29 38.75 -22.46
CA GLY A 46 -21.07 38.43 -21.73
C GLY A 46 -21.33 37.71 -20.41
N MET A 47 -22.32 38.13 -19.63
CA MET A 47 -22.69 37.47 -18.37
C MET A 47 -23.31 36.09 -18.62
N ARG A 48 -24.06 35.91 -19.71
CA ARG A 48 -24.57 34.55 -20.11
C ARG A 48 -23.41 33.61 -20.42
N GLN A 49 -22.40 34.10 -21.14
CA GLN A 49 -21.22 33.29 -21.47
C GLN A 49 -20.40 32.98 -20.22
N LEU A 50 -20.13 33.98 -19.35
CA LEU A 50 -19.44 33.77 -18.07
C LEU A 50 -20.16 32.72 -17.23
N ARG A 51 -21.49 32.79 -17.09
CA ARG A 51 -22.30 31.81 -16.39
C ARG A 51 -22.14 30.40 -16.97
N ARG A 52 -22.19 30.25 -18.29
CA ARG A 52 -22.00 28.96 -18.95
C ARG A 52 -20.64 28.35 -18.60
N VAL A 53 -19.58 29.12 -18.77
CA VAL A 53 -18.22 28.68 -18.45
C VAL A 53 -18.11 28.28 -16.98
N ALA A 54 -18.58 29.11 -16.07
CA ALA A 54 -18.51 28.84 -14.62
C ALA A 54 -19.30 27.58 -14.24
N VAL A 55 -20.51 27.40 -14.79
CA VAL A 55 -21.33 26.22 -14.50
C VAL A 55 -20.73 24.94 -15.10
N VAL A 56 -20.15 25.03 -16.30
CA VAL A 56 -19.42 23.88 -16.89
C VAL A 56 -18.23 23.50 -16.01
N LEU A 57 -17.39 24.46 -15.65
CA LEU A 57 -16.22 24.20 -14.81
C LEU A 57 -16.59 23.60 -13.43
N LEU A 58 -17.65 24.14 -12.83
CA LEU A 58 -18.14 23.61 -11.56
C LEU A 58 -18.67 22.18 -11.69
N THR A 59 -19.45 21.90 -12.75
CA THR A 59 -19.96 20.55 -13.01
C THR A 59 -18.83 19.56 -13.29
N LEU A 60 -17.80 19.99 -14.02
CA LEU A 60 -16.60 19.18 -14.24
C LEU A 60 -15.85 18.87 -12.93
N ALA A 61 -15.77 19.85 -12.02
CA ALA A 61 -15.16 19.63 -10.71
C ALA A 61 -15.92 18.57 -9.89
N PHE A 62 -17.26 18.61 -9.88
CA PHE A 62 -18.08 17.59 -9.21
C PHE A 62 -18.03 16.23 -9.91
N ALA A 63 -17.98 16.21 -11.24
CA ALA A 63 -17.85 14.96 -12.00
C ALA A 63 -16.48 14.30 -11.74
N ALA A 64 -15.40 15.07 -11.78
CA ALA A 64 -14.07 14.57 -11.46
C ALA A 64 -13.99 14.06 -10.01
N ASP A 65 -14.53 14.81 -9.04
CA ASP A 65 -14.59 14.39 -7.63
C ASP A 65 -15.32 13.05 -7.48
N GLY A 66 -16.51 12.91 -8.05
CA GLY A 66 -17.30 11.69 -7.98
C GLY A 66 -16.58 10.49 -8.57
N MET A 67 -15.97 10.65 -9.75
CA MET A 67 -15.23 9.57 -10.42
C MET A 67 -13.97 9.16 -9.67
N VAL A 68 -13.17 10.13 -9.22
CA VAL A 68 -11.94 9.83 -8.48
C VAL A 68 -12.26 9.13 -7.16
N ARG A 69 -13.28 9.58 -6.45
CA ARG A 69 -13.72 8.91 -5.21
C ARG A 69 -14.25 7.51 -5.44
N ALA A 70 -15.09 7.32 -6.45
CA ALA A 70 -15.58 5.99 -6.83
C ALA A 70 -14.42 5.05 -7.15
N TYR A 71 -13.45 5.54 -7.93
CA TYR A 71 -12.24 4.78 -8.25
C TYR A 71 -11.41 4.42 -7.01
N LEU A 72 -11.16 5.38 -6.12
CA LEU A 72 -10.39 5.14 -4.90
C LEU A 72 -11.12 4.20 -3.93
N THR A 73 -12.43 4.35 -3.79
CA THR A 73 -13.24 3.45 -2.96
C THR A 73 -13.24 2.03 -3.53
N GLU A 74 -13.36 1.88 -4.85
CA GLU A 74 -13.29 0.58 -5.52
C GLU A 74 -11.90 -0.06 -5.39
N THR A 75 -10.83 0.74 -5.59
CA THR A 75 -9.45 0.24 -5.64
C THR A 75 -8.85 0.03 -4.26
N TYR A 76 -9.04 0.97 -3.34
CA TYR A 76 -8.40 0.96 -2.02
C TYR A 76 -9.38 0.68 -0.87
N GLN A 77 -10.67 0.55 -1.15
CA GLN A 77 -11.74 0.37 -0.13
C GLN A 77 -11.69 1.43 0.99
N SER A 78 -11.18 2.60 0.66
CA SER A 78 -10.88 3.68 1.60
C SER A 78 -11.21 5.04 1.02
N ALA A 79 -11.56 5.98 1.89
CA ALA A 79 -11.75 7.38 1.50
C ALA A 79 -10.42 8.03 1.09
N PRO A 80 -10.42 9.04 0.20
CA PRO A 80 -9.20 9.72 -0.25
C PRO A 80 -8.37 10.35 0.89
N ASP A 81 -9.02 10.75 1.98
CA ASP A 81 -8.42 11.34 3.18
C ASP A 81 -8.09 10.32 4.27
N SER A 82 -8.19 9.03 3.99
CA SER A 82 -7.71 7.98 4.89
C SER A 82 -6.18 7.99 5.01
N ALA A 83 -5.68 7.55 6.15
CA ALA A 83 -4.24 7.45 6.38
C ALA A 83 -3.54 6.58 5.32
N THR A 84 -4.20 5.50 4.89
CA THR A 84 -3.71 4.58 3.86
C THR A 84 -3.55 5.26 2.51
N VAL A 85 -4.58 6.00 2.03
CA VAL A 85 -4.53 6.68 0.74
C VAL A 85 -3.58 7.88 0.79
N LEU A 86 -3.59 8.66 1.89
CA LEU A 86 -2.66 9.77 2.08
C LEU A 86 -1.21 9.28 2.13
N GLY A 87 -0.95 8.20 2.85
CA GLY A 87 0.36 7.57 2.92
C GLY A 87 0.84 7.09 1.56
N ALA A 88 -0.01 6.38 0.81
CA ALA A 88 0.30 5.95 -0.55
C ALA A 88 0.60 7.13 -1.48
N LEU A 89 -0.26 8.17 -1.49
CA LEU A 89 -0.05 9.37 -2.31
C LEU A 89 1.24 10.12 -1.95
N ALA A 90 1.55 10.22 -0.66
CA ALA A 90 2.73 10.92 -0.19
C ALA A 90 4.04 10.15 -0.48
N ASN A 91 3.97 8.82 -0.55
CA ASN A 91 5.09 7.95 -0.81
C ASN A 91 5.30 7.66 -2.30
N THR A 92 4.27 7.84 -3.14
CA THR A 92 4.34 7.60 -4.59
C THR A 92 5.35 8.55 -5.24
N ASN A 93 6.31 8.00 -5.94
CA ASN A 93 7.30 8.74 -6.73
C ASN A 93 6.90 8.84 -8.21
N ALA A 94 7.65 9.62 -8.99
CA ALA A 94 7.35 9.86 -10.41
C ALA A 94 7.39 8.58 -11.27
N ARG A 95 8.23 7.62 -10.90
CA ARG A 95 8.36 6.33 -11.60
C ARG A 95 7.14 5.46 -11.36
N GLU A 96 6.76 5.28 -10.10
CA GLU A 96 5.54 4.52 -9.73
C GLU A 96 4.30 5.14 -10.35
N MET A 97 4.21 6.48 -10.36
CA MET A 97 3.12 7.17 -11.04
C MET A 97 3.10 6.83 -12.55
N ALA A 98 4.27 6.82 -13.21
CA ALA A 98 4.37 6.48 -14.63
C ALA A 98 4.02 5.00 -14.89
N GLU A 99 4.48 4.08 -14.05
CA GLU A 99 4.14 2.67 -14.09
C GLU A 99 2.63 2.47 -13.91
N TYR A 100 2.06 3.12 -12.90
CA TYR A 100 0.62 3.10 -12.61
C TYR A 100 -0.21 3.61 -13.79
N MET A 101 0.15 4.77 -14.34
CA MET A 101 -0.52 5.34 -15.51
C MET A 101 -0.38 4.44 -16.74
N GLY A 102 0.79 3.82 -16.92
CA GLY A 102 1.04 2.88 -18.02
C GLY A 102 0.16 1.63 -17.94
N MET A 103 -0.19 1.18 -16.76
CA MET A 103 -1.03 0.00 -16.55
C MET A 103 -2.53 0.32 -16.59
N HIS A 104 -2.90 1.48 -16.06
CA HIS A 104 -4.30 1.91 -15.95
C HIS A 104 -4.70 2.95 -17.00
N TRP A 105 -3.95 3.10 -18.11
CA TRP A 105 -4.21 4.12 -19.12
C TRP A 105 -5.61 4.03 -19.73
N HIS A 106 -6.15 2.83 -19.91
CA HIS A 106 -7.53 2.63 -20.38
C HIS A 106 -8.55 3.24 -19.43
N THR A 107 -8.40 3.00 -18.12
CA THR A 107 -9.27 3.56 -17.08
C THR A 107 -9.14 5.07 -17.02
N ALA A 108 -7.91 5.58 -17.11
CA ALA A 108 -7.65 7.02 -17.14
C ALA A 108 -8.26 7.68 -18.39
N LEU A 109 -8.13 7.05 -19.56
CA LEU A 109 -8.73 7.54 -20.80
C LEU A 109 -10.26 7.52 -20.74
N LEU A 110 -10.86 6.48 -20.19
CA LEU A 110 -12.31 6.40 -19.99
C LEU A 110 -12.79 7.51 -19.05
N GLY A 111 -12.12 7.72 -17.92
CA GLY A 111 -12.42 8.81 -16.99
C GLY A 111 -12.33 10.18 -17.66
N LEU A 112 -11.25 10.43 -18.43
CA LEU A 112 -11.08 11.67 -19.20
C LEU A 112 -12.20 11.86 -20.23
N ALA A 113 -12.56 10.81 -20.97
CA ALA A 113 -13.65 10.84 -21.94
C ALA A 113 -15.00 11.14 -21.27
N MET A 114 -15.28 10.58 -20.11
CA MET A 114 -16.47 10.88 -19.31
C MET A 114 -16.50 12.34 -18.85
N VAL A 115 -15.37 12.88 -18.36
CA VAL A 115 -15.25 14.31 -17.99
C VAL A 115 -15.51 15.21 -19.19
N LEU A 116 -14.81 14.97 -20.31
CA LEU A 116 -14.97 15.79 -21.53
C LEU A 116 -16.38 15.66 -22.11
N GLY A 117 -16.94 14.45 -22.15
CA GLY A 117 -18.32 14.20 -22.57
C GLY A 117 -19.35 14.94 -21.71
N THR A 118 -19.14 14.93 -20.38
CA THR A 118 -19.97 15.71 -19.44
C THR A 118 -19.86 17.21 -19.72
N GLY A 119 -18.65 17.72 -19.94
CA GLY A 119 -18.44 19.12 -20.30
C GLY A 119 -19.14 19.51 -21.59
N ALA A 120 -19.01 18.68 -22.63
CA ALA A 120 -19.69 18.89 -23.90
C ALA A 120 -21.24 18.84 -23.77
N LEU A 121 -21.75 17.89 -22.97
CA LEU A 121 -23.18 17.76 -22.70
C LEU A 121 -23.71 18.99 -21.96
N VAL A 122 -23.06 19.43 -20.87
CA VAL A 122 -23.44 20.62 -20.11
C VAL A 122 -23.33 21.86 -20.99
N TRP A 123 -22.29 21.97 -21.80
CA TRP A 123 -22.11 23.08 -22.73
C TRP A 123 -23.26 23.16 -23.75
N ARG A 124 -23.70 22.02 -24.29
CA ARG A 124 -24.83 21.96 -25.25
C ARG A 124 -26.16 22.25 -24.56
N THR A 125 -26.43 21.69 -23.40
CA THR A 125 -27.70 21.88 -22.67
C THR A 125 -27.86 23.30 -22.12
N THR A 126 -26.76 24.00 -21.84
CA THR A 126 -26.75 25.40 -21.38
C THR A 126 -26.66 26.42 -22.51
N ALA A 127 -26.65 25.96 -23.78
CA ALA A 127 -26.63 26.87 -24.93
C ALA A 127 -27.87 27.78 -24.90
N PRO A 128 -27.72 29.06 -25.27
CA PRO A 128 -28.87 29.94 -25.46
C PRO A 128 -29.78 29.30 -26.50
N ALA A 129 -31.05 29.12 -26.17
CA ALA A 129 -32.00 28.78 -27.22
C ALA A 129 -32.09 29.99 -28.17
N ASP A 130 -31.84 29.78 -29.46
CA ASP A 130 -32.06 30.78 -30.52
C ASP A 130 -33.54 31.01 -30.66
N HIS A 131 -34.12 31.65 -29.64
CA HIS A 131 -35.49 32.16 -29.76
C HIS A 131 -35.42 33.50 -30.44
N ALA A 132 -35.58 33.47 -31.75
CA ALA A 132 -36.03 34.59 -32.55
C ALA A 132 -37.50 34.92 -32.14
N GLY A 133 -37.66 35.38 -30.93
CA GLY A 133 -38.95 35.77 -30.37
C GLY A 133 -38.73 36.67 -29.16
N SER A 134 -38.51 37.96 -29.41
CA SER A 134 -38.44 39.00 -28.41
C SER A 134 -39.79 39.31 -27.81
N GLY A 135 -40.38 38.33 -27.09
CA GLY A 135 -41.48 38.62 -26.19
C GLY A 135 -40.96 39.27 -24.89
N PRO A 136 -41.74 40.20 -24.28
CA PRO A 136 -41.33 40.83 -23.01
C PRO A 136 -41.14 39.74 -21.95
N VAL A 137 -39.93 39.74 -21.31
CA VAL A 137 -39.61 38.82 -20.20
C VAL A 137 -40.61 39.08 -19.08
N ARG A 138 -41.56 38.16 -18.88
CA ARG A 138 -42.53 38.24 -17.78
C ARG A 138 -41.78 38.25 -16.45
N PRO A 139 -42.09 39.18 -15.53
CA PRO A 139 -41.49 39.18 -14.21
C PRO A 139 -41.78 37.84 -13.49
N PRO A 140 -40.85 37.29 -12.73
CA PRO A 140 -41.06 36.02 -12.02
C PRO A 140 -42.24 36.20 -11.04
N ALA A 141 -43.02 35.14 -10.89
CA ALA A 141 -44.14 35.14 -9.93
C ALA A 141 -43.57 35.29 -8.49
N ARG A 142 -44.30 35.93 -7.59
CA ARG A 142 -43.87 36.17 -6.20
C ARG A 142 -43.38 34.89 -5.50
N TRP A 143 -44.07 33.76 -5.70
CA TRP A 143 -43.67 32.48 -5.12
C TRP A 143 -42.28 32.01 -5.64
N GLN A 144 -41.96 32.24 -6.90
CA GLN A 144 -40.66 31.88 -7.50
C GLN A 144 -39.53 32.73 -6.87
N THR A 145 -39.79 34.01 -6.63
CA THR A 145 -38.83 34.89 -5.98
C THR A 145 -38.59 34.46 -4.53
N ILE A 146 -39.64 34.08 -3.79
CA ILE A 146 -39.54 33.61 -2.41
C ILE A 146 -38.74 32.30 -2.36
N THR A 147 -39.08 31.32 -3.22
CA THR A 147 -38.38 30.03 -3.30
C THR A 147 -36.90 30.23 -3.60
N LEU A 148 -36.58 31.14 -4.54
CA LEU A 148 -35.20 31.45 -4.88
C LEU A 148 -34.45 32.08 -3.70
N ALA A 149 -35.08 33.03 -2.97
CA ALA A 149 -34.51 33.65 -1.80
C ALA A 149 -34.27 32.66 -0.68
N VAL A 150 -35.21 31.77 -0.38
CA VAL A 150 -35.06 30.71 0.63
C VAL A 150 -33.90 29.73 0.24
N ALA A 151 -33.87 29.32 -1.03
CA ALA A 151 -32.80 28.46 -1.52
C ALA A 151 -31.42 29.15 -1.40
N LEU A 152 -31.36 30.45 -1.69
CA LEU A 152 -30.11 31.22 -1.57
C LEU A 152 -29.67 31.35 -0.11
N VAL A 153 -30.59 31.53 0.83
CA VAL A 153 -30.28 31.52 2.27
C VAL A 153 -29.73 30.17 2.72
N ILE A 154 -30.38 29.05 2.31
CA ILE A 154 -29.90 27.69 2.63
C ILE A 154 -28.48 27.49 2.11
N CYS A 155 -28.21 27.85 0.85
CA CYS A 155 -26.87 27.76 0.27
C CYS A 155 -25.85 28.60 1.00
N SER A 156 -26.23 29.85 1.40
CA SER A 156 -25.35 30.74 2.14
C SER A 156 -25.01 30.17 3.51
N VAL A 157 -25.97 29.62 4.23
CA VAL A 157 -25.75 28.94 5.52
C VAL A 157 -24.81 27.75 5.35
N ALA A 158 -25.03 26.92 4.32
CA ALA A 158 -24.15 25.80 4.00
C ALA A 158 -22.71 26.24 3.72
N TRP A 159 -22.52 27.33 2.98
CA TRP A 159 -21.21 27.91 2.70
C TRP A 159 -20.52 28.54 3.91
N VAL A 160 -21.27 29.14 4.82
CA VAL A 160 -20.74 29.67 6.09
C VAL A 160 -20.31 28.50 7.01
N SER A 161 -21.02 27.38 6.96
CA SER A 161 -20.71 26.18 7.76
C SER A 161 -19.38 25.55 7.31
N LYS A 162 -18.36 25.67 8.17
CA LYS A 162 -17.02 25.09 7.90
C LYS A 162 -17.04 23.59 7.57
N PRO A 163 -17.80 22.72 8.26
CA PRO A 163 -17.87 21.28 7.94
C PRO A 163 -18.43 21.01 6.53
N TRP A 164 -19.46 21.74 6.10
CA TRP A 164 -20.05 21.56 4.78
C TRP A 164 -19.13 22.07 3.66
N ARG A 165 -18.63 23.29 3.81
CA ARG A 165 -17.75 23.92 2.83
C ARG A 165 -16.52 23.09 2.48
N ARG A 166 -15.95 22.38 3.46
CA ARG A 166 -14.79 21.48 3.25
C ARG A 166 -15.07 20.32 2.30
N LEU A 167 -16.32 19.92 2.12
CA LEU A 167 -16.70 18.85 1.19
C LEU A 167 -16.74 19.33 -0.27
N HIS A 168 -16.75 20.63 -0.51
CA HIS A 168 -16.82 21.19 -1.87
C HIS A 168 -15.54 20.82 -2.66
N PRO A 169 -15.64 20.22 -3.87
CA PRO A 169 -14.47 19.73 -4.61
C PRO A 169 -13.35 20.75 -4.79
N LEU A 170 -13.68 22.02 -5.08
CA LEU A 170 -12.69 23.08 -5.26
C LEU A 170 -11.92 23.43 -3.97
N LEU A 171 -12.36 23.01 -2.80
CA LEU A 171 -11.67 23.21 -1.52
C LEU A 171 -11.06 21.92 -1.00
N TYR A 172 -11.74 20.81 -1.20
CA TYR A 172 -11.32 19.49 -0.72
C TYR A 172 -9.98 19.06 -1.35
N TRP A 173 -9.88 19.06 -2.67
CA TRP A 173 -8.68 18.57 -3.37
C TRP A 173 -7.42 19.40 -3.11
N PRO A 174 -7.46 20.75 -3.11
CA PRO A 174 -6.31 21.54 -2.67
C PRO A 174 -5.91 21.29 -1.20
N GLN A 175 -6.87 21.09 -0.29
CA GLN A 175 -6.56 20.75 1.10
C GLN A 175 -5.93 19.37 1.22
N LEU A 176 -6.41 18.39 0.45
CA LEU A 176 -5.80 17.06 0.37
C LEU A 176 -4.34 17.16 -0.12
N ALA A 177 -4.09 17.90 -1.20
CA ALA A 177 -2.74 18.12 -1.71
C ALA A 177 -1.83 18.78 -0.66
N GLN A 178 -2.33 19.76 0.09
CA GLN A 178 -1.59 20.35 1.22
C GLN A 178 -1.28 19.32 2.31
N SER A 179 -2.21 18.40 2.61
CA SER A 179 -1.98 17.33 3.59
C SER A 179 -0.91 16.36 3.11
N VAL A 180 -0.90 16.01 1.82
CA VAL A 180 0.14 15.17 1.21
C VAL A 180 1.52 15.85 1.30
N THR A 181 1.62 17.12 0.91
CA THR A 181 2.90 17.86 0.99
C THR A 181 3.38 18.04 2.42
N ALA A 182 2.47 18.27 3.38
CA ALA A 182 2.81 18.35 4.80
C ALA A 182 3.34 17.01 5.33
N LEU A 183 2.73 15.88 4.91
CA LEU A 183 3.18 14.56 5.28
C LEU A 183 4.56 14.24 4.68
N GLN A 184 4.79 14.59 3.41
CA GLN A 184 6.10 14.46 2.78
C GLN A 184 7.17 15.29 3.51
N ALA A 185 6.85 16.54 3.90
CA ALA A 185 7.77 17.38 4.67
C ALA A 185 8.10 16.76 6.04
N GLN A 186 7.12 16.17 6.73
CA GLN A 186 7.36 15.45 7.98
C GLN A 186 8.28 14.25 7.79
N TRP A 187 8.19 13.54 6.66
CA TRP A 187 9.08 12.41 6.38
C TRP A 187 10.50 12.82 5.99
N HIS A 188 10.68 14.00 5.39
CA HIS A 188 12.02 14.48 5.01
C HIS A 188 12.90 14.83 6.22
N ASP A 189 12.30 15.25 7.32
CA ASP A 189 13.04 15.63 8.54
C ASP A 189 12.72 14.67 9.69
N GLN A 190 13.39 13.53 9.69
CA GLN A 190 13.28 12.50 10.74
C GLN A 190 14.55 12.40 11.58
N ASP A 191 15.48 13.36 11.46
CA ASP A 191 16.77 13.33 12.17
C ASP A 191 16.59 13.32 13.68
N GLU A 192 15.67 14.12 14.21
CA GLU A 192 15.39 14.18 15.64
C GLU A 192 14.79 12.85 16.13
N ARG A 193 13.81 12.28 15.42
CA ARG A 193 13.22 10.98 15.76
C ARG A 193 14.26 9.86 15.73
N ARG A 194 15.15 9.84 14.74
CA ARG A 194 16.23 8.86 14.66
C ARG A 194 17.22 9.01 15.83
N ALA A 195 17.58 10.25 16.18
CA ALA A 195 18.44 10.52 17.34
C ALA A 195 17.78 10.03 18.64
N GLN A 196 16.49 10.28 18.83
CA GLN A 196 15.72 9.78 19.99
C GLN A 196 15.71 8.25 20.05
N LEU A 197 15.48 7.55 18.92
CA LEU A 197 15.50 6.09 18.87
C LEU A 197 16.86 5.51 19.21
N LEU A 198 17.96 6.11 18.71
CA LEU A 198 19.32 5.70 19.04
C LEU A 198 19.65 5.97 20.52
N GLN A 199 19.29 7.13 21.04
CA GLN A 199 19.46 7.46 22.46
C GLN A 199 18.67 6.49 23.35
N ARG A 200 17.44 6.14 22.93
CA ARG A 200 16.62 5.16 23.64
C ARG A 200 17.25 3.78 23.65
N ALA A 201 17.77 3.31 22.50
CA ALA A 201 18.48 2.05 22.42
C ALA A 201 19.73 2.04 23.33
N GLN A 202 20.48 3.15 23.39
CA GLN A 202 21.62 3.30 24.31
C GLN A 202 21.19 3.23 25.78
N ALA A 203 20.06 3.85 26.14
CA ALA A 203 19.52 3.80 27.51
C ALA A 203 19.05 2.40 27.90
N LEU A 204 18.52 1.61 26.96
CA LEU A 204 18.14 0.21 27.19
C LEU A 204 19.33 -0.72 27.30
N ALA A 205 20.50 -0.30 26.77
CA ALA A 205 21.78 -1.01 26.85
C ALA A 205 21.68 -2.52 26.52
N PRO A 206 21.16 -2.90 25.34
CA PRO A 206 20.97 -4.31 25.01
C PRO A 206 22.32 -5.05 25.07
N GLN A 207 22.32 -6.17 25.76
CA GLN A 207 23.47 -7.04 25.93
C GLN A 207 23.46 -8.15 24.89
N MET A 208 24.66 -8.57 24.46
CA MET A 208 24.82 -9.72 23.58
C MET A 208 24.89 -11.01 24.39
N THR A 209 23.96 -11.93 24.10
CA THR A 209 23.99 -13.29 24.68
C THR A 209 24.83 -14.26 23.84
N LEU A 210 25.14 -13.90 22.59
CA LEU A 210 25.91 -14.74 21.67
C LEU A 210 27.37 -14.33 21.67
N SER A 211 28.28 -15.30 21.80
CA SER A 211 29.73 -15.12 21.66
C SER A 211 30.17 -15.38 20.22
N GLY A 212 31.24 -14.69 19.77
CA GLY A 212 31.87 -14.87 18.46
C GLY A 212 31.13 -14.19 17.29
N PRO A 213 31.60 -14.45 16.06
CA PRO A 213 31.06 -13.86 14.85
C PRO A 213 29.60 -14.30 14.60
N SER A 214 28.76 -13.33 14.18
CA SER A 214 27.36 -13.57 13.91
C SER A 214 26.89 -12.76 12.70
N THR A 215 26.21 -13.40 11.77
CA THR A 215 25.59 -12.76 10.60
C THR A 215 24.13 -13.14 10.52
N VAL A 216 23.26 -12.15 10.56
CA VAL A 216 21.80 -12.31 10.39
C VAL A 216 21.37 -11.58 9.12
N VAL A 217 20.74 -12.30 8.20
CA VAL A 217 20.17 -11.73 6.98
C VAL A 217 18.64 -11.73 7.13
N LEU A 218 18.04 -10.56 7.05
CA LEU A 218 16.59 -10.37 7.05
C LEU A 218 16.15 -9.95 5.65
N VAL A 219 15.40 -10.81 4.97
CA VAL A 219 14.82 -10.54 3.66
C VAL A 219 13.34 -10.18 3.85
N ILE A 220 13.00 -8.96 3.53
CA ILE A 220 11.62 -8.45 3.57
C ILE A 220 11.13 -8.31 2.14
N ALA A 221 10.08 -9.02 1.79
CA ALA A 221 9.41 -8.89 0.50
C ALA A 221 8.19 -7.97 0.61
N ASP A 222 7.77 -7.41 -0.50
CA ASP A 222 6.56 -6.61 -0.61
C ASP A 222 5.45 -7.41 -1.31
N SER A 223 4.25 -7.37 -0.73
CA SER A 223 3.01 -7.86 -1.35
C SER A 223 2.97 -9.37 -1.67
N ILE A 224 3.65 -10.22 -0.90
CA ILE A 224 3.64 -11.66 -1.13
C ILE A 224 2.57 -12.36 -0.29
N ASN A 225 1.60 -12.96 -0.97
CA ASN A 225 0.60 -13.81 -0.33
C ASN A 225 1.07 -15.28 -0.34
N ARG A 226 1.13 -15.91 0.86
CA ARG A 226 1.53 -17.32 1.00
C ARG A 226 0.66 -18.29 0.22
N ASP A 227 -0.63 -17.95 0.02
CA ASP A 227 -1.59 -18.81 -0.68
C ASP A 227 -1.32 -18.91 -2.19
N ASN A 228 -0.41 -18.09 -2.72
CA ASN A 228 0.13 -18.19 -4.08
C ASN A 228 1.48 -18.90 -4.14
N MET A 229 2.00 -19.43 -3.03
CA MET A 229 3.30 -20.10 -3.00
C MET A 229 3.13 -21.62 -2.99
N GLN A 230 3.79 -22.33 -3.94
CA GLN A 230 3.80 -23.79 -3.99
C GLN A 230 4.31 -24.40 -2.67
N LEU A 231 5.24 -23.73 -1.99
CA LEU A 231 5.75 -24.11 -0.68
C LEU A 231 4.65 -24.24 0.39
N TYR A 232 3.55 -23.50 0.24
CA TYR A 232 2.37 -23.55 1.10
C TYR A 232 1.20 -24.36 0.52
N GLY A 233 1.42 -25.07 -0.60
CA GLY A 233 0.44 -25.96 -1.20
C GLY A 233 -0.35 -25.37 -2.38
N TYR A 234 0.07 -24.24 -2.91
CA TYR A 234 -0.55 -23.65 -4.10
C TYR A 234 -0.39 -24.56 -5.34
N GLY A 235 -1.38 -24.56 -6.22
CA GLY A 235 -1.45 -25.46 -7.36
C GLY A 235 -0.48 -25.16 -8.51
N ARG A 236 0.06 -23.94 -8.60
CA ARG A 236 1.07 -23.55 -9.58
C ARG A 236 2.48 -23.67 -9.00
N ALA A 237 3.46 -23.98 -9.84
CA ALA A 237 4.87 -24.06 -9.46
C ALA A 237 5.51 -22.67 -9.32
N THR A 238 5.02 -21.87 -8.36
CA THR A 238 5.48 -20.50 -8.11
C THR A 238 6.71 -20.43 -7.22
N THR A 239 6.99 -21.47 -6.41
CA THR A 239 8.14 -21.49 -5.49
C THR A 239 8.87 -22.85 -5.47
N PRO A 240 9.30 -23.36 -6.66
CA PRO A 240 9.92 -24.68 -6.77
C PRO A 240 11.29 -24.76 -6.07
N ARG A 241 12.08 -23.67 -6.05
CA ARG A 241 13.42 -23.65 -5.45
C ARG A 241 13.35 -23.69 -3.91
N LEU A 242 12.51 -22.87 -3.31
CA LEU A 242 12.29 -22.91 -1.85
C LEU A 242 11.71 -24.23 -1.39
N LEU A 243 10.79 -24.82 -2.16
CA LEU A 243 10.24 -26.15 -1.87
C LEU A 243 11.30 -27.25 -1.94
N ASP A 244 12.19 -27.19 -2.93
CA ASP A 244 13.31 -28.14 -3.05
C ASP A 244 14.30 -27.98 -1.88
N MET A 245 14.66 -26.74 -1.51
CA MET A 245 15.51 -26.47 -0.36
C MET A 245 14.91 -26.99 0.95
N GLN A 246 13.62 -26.75 1.18
CA GLN A 246 12.93 -27.28 2.37
C GLN A 246 12.95 -28.82 2.40
N ARG A 247 12.76 -29.47 1.26
CA ARG A 247 12.78 -30.95 1.17
C ARG A 247 14.16 -31.54 1.45
N ARG A 248 15.22 -30.82 1.04
CA ARG A 248 16.61 -31.27 1.27
C ARG A 248 17.08 -31.04 2.70
N HIS A 249 16.61 -29.96 3.33
CA HIS A 249 17.07 -29.50 4.64
C HIS A 249 15.90 -29.20 5.60
N PRO A 250 15.02 -30.19 5.87
CA PRO A 250 13.78 -29.96 6.63
C PRO A 250 14.04 -29.55 8.09
N GLU A 251 15.18 -29.95 8.66
CA GLU A 251 15.56 -29.66 10.06
C GLU A 251 16.19 -28.26 10.23
N GLU A 252 16.72 -27.69 9.15
CA GLU A 252 17.38 -26.38 9.19
C GLU A 252 16.45 -25.24 8.77
N MET A 253 15.44 -25.54 7.94
CA MET A 253 14.54 -24.57 7.33
C MET A 253 13.14 -24.66 7.94
N LEU A 254 12.85 -23.78 8.88
CA LEU A 254 11.55 -23.64 9.53
C LEU A 254 10.62 -22.80 8.66
N VAL A 255 9.55 -23.39 8.13
CA VAL A 255 8.47 -22.71 7.43
C VAL A 255 7.29 -22.54 8.38
N LEU A 256 6.99 -21.29 8.79
CA LEU A 256 5.83 -20.99 9.62
C LEU A 256 4.56 -21.02 8.75
N ARG A 257 3.71 -22.01 8.98
CA ARG A 257 2.55 -22.28 8.12
C ARG A 257 1.45 -21.21 8.24
N HIS A 258 1.35 -20.57 9.38
CA HIS A 258 0.23 -19.69 9.74
C HIS A 258 0.73 -18.28 10.10
N ALA A 259 1.45 -17.65 9.16
CA ALA A 259 1.97 -16.30 9.37
C ALA A 259 1.01 -15.23 8.81
N TRP A 260 0.85 -14.17 9.58
CA TRP A 260 -0.07 -13.07 9.29
C TRP A 260 0.61 -11.72 9.46
N SER A 261 0.38 -10.80 8.54
CA SER A 261 0.66 -9.39 8.77
C SER A 261 -0.43 -8.77 9.64
N ALA A 262 -0.10 -7.72 10.37
CA ALA A 262 -1.08 -6.91 11.10
C ALA A 262 -1.66 -5.78 10.23
N ASP A 263 -1.01 -5.48 9.11
CA ASP A 263 -1.35 -4.41 8.18
C ASP A 263 -1.38 -4.93 6.74
N ALA A 264 -2.09 -4.23 5.86
CA ALA A 264 -2.18 -4.56 4.44
C ALA A 264 -1.45 -3.53 3.55
N SER A 265 -0.40 -2.89 4.09
CA SER A 265 0.43 -1.91 3.38
C SER A 265 1.81 -1.78 4.03
N THR A 266 2.82 -1.42 3.24
CA THR A 266 4.24 -1.45 3.57
C THR A 266 4.62 -0.60 4.79
N LEU A 267 4.26 0.68 4.81
CA LEU A 267 4.70 1.59 5.88
C LEU A 267 4.24 1.17 7.28
N PRO A 268 2.95 0.90 7.54
CA PRO A 268 2.51 0.42 8.84
C PRO A 268 3.13 -0.93 9.21
N SER A 269 3.25 -1.85 8.24
CA SER A 269 3.85 -3.17 8.47
C SER A 269 5.30 -3.07 8.93
N LEU A 270 6.12 -2.26 8.25
CA LEU A 270 7.53 -2.06 8.64
C LEU A 270 7.65 -1.30 9.96
N ASN A 271 6.80 -0.29 10.20
CA ASN A 271 6.77 0.42 11.48
C ASN A 271 6.50 -0.55 12.63
N ASN A 272 5.53 -1.43 12.48
CA ASN A 272 5.18 -2.43 13.48
C ASN A 272 6.28 -3.48 13.65
N LEU A 273 6.85 -4.01 12.55
CA LEU A 273 7.93 -4.99 12.58
C LEU A 273 9.14 -4.46 13.35
N PHE A 274 9.67 -3.30 12.95
CA PHE A 274 10.85 -2.72 13.59
C PHE A 274 10.56 -2.07 14.93
N GLY A 275 9.30 -1.69 15.19
CA GLY A 275 8.82 -1.10 16.43
C GLY A 275 8.28 -2.11 17.44
N PHE A 276 8.51 -3.41 17.27
CA PHE A 276 8.09 -4.48 18.19
C PHE A 276 6.57 -4.55 18.40
N GLY A 277 5.79 -4.08 17.41
CA GLY A 277 4.33 -4.00 17.45
C GLY A 277 3.79 -2.75 18.16
N GLU A 278 4.65 -1.85 18.63
CA GLU A 278 4.29 -0.65 19.37
C GLU A 278 5.08 0.59 18.91
N PRO A 279 5.05 0.94 17.61
CA PRO A 279 5.92 1.98 17.03
C PRO A 279 5.62 3.39 17.55
N ASP A 280 4.40 3.63 18.03
CA ASP A 280 3.93 4.94 18.51
C ASP A 280 3.90 5.05 20.03
N ALA A 281 4.41 4.04 20.75
CA ALA A 281 4.51 4.09 22.20
C ALA A 281 5.42 5.25 22.66
N ALA A 282 5.11 5.87 23.79
CA ALA A 282 5.92 6.94 24.38
C ALA A 282 7.38 6.52 24.61
N GLN A 283 7.61 5.22 24.72
CA GLN A 283 8.92 4.59 24.88
C GLN A 283 9.22 3.62 23.74
N ALA A 284 8.88 4.02 22.50
CA ALA A 284 9.09 3.20 21.31
C ALA A 284 10.55 2.70 21.23
N GLN A 285 10.67 1.40 20.91
CA GLN A 285 11.93 0.73 20.62
C GLN A 285 12.04 0.56 19.11
N HIS A 286 13.28 0.41 18.62
CA HIS A 286 13.51 0.14 17.20
C HIS A 286 14.61 -0.90 17.03
N LEU A 287 14.30 -2.01 16.38
CA LEU A 287 15.18 -3.16 16.24
C LEU A 287 16.55 -2.79 15.65
N ILE A 288 16.60 -1.96 14.60
CA ILE A 288 17.86 -1.51 13.97
C ILE A 288 18.71 -0.71 14.97
N ALA A 289 18.09 0.20 15.71
CA ALA A 289 18.82 0.99 16.71
C ALA A 289 19.37 0.10 17.84
N MET A 290 18.58 -0.88 18.29
CA MET A 290 18.98 -1.87 19.29
C MET A 290 20.15 -2.72 18.80
N ALA A 291 20.08 -3.27 17.58
CA ALA A 291 21.14 -4.08 16.98
C ALA A 291 22.45 -3.27 16.84
N ARG A 292 22.37 -2.01 16.38
CA ARG A 292 23.55 -1.13 16.31
C ARG A 292 24.18 -0.88 17.67
N THR A 293 23.35 -0.60 18.67
CA THR A 293 23.83 -0.33 20.04
C THR A 293 24.50 -1.57 20.63
N ALA A 294 24.03 -2.77 20.31
CA ALA A 294 24.64 -4.04 20.71
C ALA A 294 25.89 -4.42 19.91
N GLY A 295 26.33 -3.58 18.97
CA GLY A 295 27.60 -3.77 18.23
C GLY A 295 27.46 -4.47 16.88
N TYR A 296 26.26 -4.59 16.32
CA TYR A 296 26.07 -5.02 14.94
C TYR A 296 26.41 -3.90 13.97
N LYS A 297 27.16 -4.21 12.89
CA LYS A 297 27.17 -3.40 11.67
C LYS A 297 25.92 -3.73 10.88
N VAL A 298 25.04 -2.74 10.73
CA VAL A 298 23.74 -2.89 10.07
C VAL A 298 23.83 -2.39 8.65
N TRP A 299 23.39 -3.22 7.70
CA TRP A 299 23.24 -2.92 6.29
C TRP A 299 21.77 -2.85 5.95
N TRP A 300 21.39 -1.86 5.16
CA TRP A 300 20.08 -1.78 4.53
C TRP A 300 20.28 -1.68 3.03
N MET A 301 19.77 -2.64 2.29
CA MET A 301 19.77 -2.62 0.83
C MET A 301 18.34 -2.79 0.32
N SER A 302 17.93 -1.93 -0.62
CA SER A 302 16.56 -1.85 -1.06
C SER A 302 16.44 -1.60 -2.55
N ASN A 303 15.45 -2.28 -3.16
CA ASN A 303 15.00 -2.01 -4.52
C ASN A 303 13.77 -1.09 -4.56
N HIS A 304 13.33 -0.55 -3.43
CA HIS A 304 12.27 0.44 -3.30
C HIS A 304 12.83 1.87 -3.34
N ASP A 305 11.98 2.79 -3.85
CA ASP A 305 12.25 4.23 -3.85
C ASP A 305 11.51 4.99 -2.71
N ASP A 306 11.01 4.27 -1.73
CA ASP A 306 10.17 4.77 -0.64
C ASP A 306 10.91 5.72 0.28
N ILE A 307 10.62 7.02 0.17
CA ILE A 307 11.22 8.07 1.01
C ILE A 307 10.90 7.84 2.49
N ALA A 308 9.67 7.46 2.80
CA ALA A 308 9.25 7.23 4.18
C ALA A 308 9.99 6.05 4.81
N VAL A 309 10.14 4.94 4.10
CA VAL A 309 10.90 3.77 4.55
C VAL A 309 12.36 4.11 4.75
N GLU A 310 12.97 4.83 3.78
CA GLU A 310 14.34 5.30 3.90
C GLU A 310 14.55 6.13 5.16
N GLN A 311 13.73 7.16 5.35
CA GLN A 311 13.89 8.11 6.44
C GLN A 311 13.60 7.52 7.82
N GLN A 312 12.61 6.63 7.91
CA GLN A 312 12.20 6.06 9.20
C GLN A 312 13.04 4.85 9.62
N HIS A 313 13.52 4.05 8.67
CA HIS A 313 14.19 2.78 8.94
C HIS A 313 15.60 2.69 8.37
N ALA A 314 15.76 2.86 7.05
CA ALA A 314 17.04 2.62 6.37
C ALA A 314 18.16 3.50 6.93
N ARG A 315 17.89 4.77 7.20
CA ARG A 315 18.90 5.71 7.76
C ARG A 315 19.32 5.41 9.21
N LEU A 316 18.69 4.47 9.88
CA LEU A 316 19.18 3.91 11.13
C LEU A 316 20.29 2.89 10.90
N ALA A 317 20.48 2.34 9.71
CA ALA A 317 21.56 1.43 9.38
C ALA A 317 22.93 2.15 9.29
N ASN A 318 24.03 1.38 9.34
CA ASN A 318 25.39 1.91 9.13
C ASN A 318 25.69 2.12 7.65
N VAL A 319 25.18 1.24 6.80
CA VAL A 319 25.32 1.29 5.34
C VAL A 319 23.94 1.22 4.71
N VAL A 320 23.66 2.13 3.78
CA VAL A 320 22.38 2.20 3.07
C VAL A 320 22.65 2.17 1.57
N ASP A 321 22.11 1.18 0.89
CA ASP A 321 22.19 1.04 -0.57
C ASP A 321 20.75 1.00 -1.15
N MET A 322 20.40 2.06 -1.85
CA MET A 322 19.14 2.19 -2.57
C MET A 322 19.40 1.92 -4.06
N VAL A 323 19.34 0.65 -4.44
CA VAL A 323 19.77 0.14 -5.76
C VAL A 323 19.09 0.85 -6.92
N ASN A 324 17.81 1.15 -6.79
CA ASN A 324 17.04 1.89 -7.78
C ASN A 324 17.54 3.31 -8.07
N ARG A 325 18.33 3.90 -7.17
CA ARG A 325 18.85 5.28 -7.29
C ARG A 325 20.28 5.31 -7.80
N THR A 326 20.88 4.17 -8.07
CA THR A 326 22.25 4.12 -8.58
C THR A 326 22.31 4.66 -10.01
N PRO A 327 23.13 5.71 -10.29
CA PRO A 327 23.25 6.26 -11.64
C PRO A 327 23.71 5.21 -12.66
N GLY A 328 23.04 5.16 -13.82
CA GLY A 328 23.34 4.22 -14.90
C GLY A 328 22.61 2.89 -14.80
N ARG A 329 21.90 2.58 -13.72
CA ARG A 329 20.98 1.43 -13.67
C ARG A 329 19.65 1.79 -14.37
N ALA A 330 19.11 0.82 -15.13
CA ALA A 330 17.84 1.04 -15.82
C ALA A 330 16.70 1.20 -14.82
N SER A 331 15.70 2.00 -15.17
CA SER A 331 14.49 2.22 -14.35
C SER A 331 13.65 0.94 -14.10
N ALA A 332 14.03 -0.19 -14.69
CA ALA A 332 13.41 -1.50 -14.54
C ALA A 332 14.32 -2.48 -13.79
N SER A 333 15.00 -2.03 -12.70
CA SER A 333 15.83 -2.93 -11.93
C SER A 333 14.97 -4.01 -11.26
N LEU A 334 15.39 -5.26 -11.39
CA LEU A 334 14.77 -6.41 -10.77
C LEU A 334 15.49 -6.74 -9.45
N ASP A 335 14.79 -7.38 -8.52
CA ASP A 335 15.32 -7.73 -7.20
C ASP A 335 16.60 -8.58 -7.24
N GLY A 336 16.84 -9.31 -8.31
CA GLY A 336 18.08 -10.07 -8.52
C GLY A 336 19.35 -9.21 -8.46
N GLU A 337 19.27 -7.92 -8.73
CA GLU A 337 20.41 -6.99 -8.61
C GLU A 337 20.88 -6.81 -7.15
N LEU A 338 20.03 -7.07 -6.16
CA LEU A 338 20.40 -7.03 -4.74
C LEU A 338 21.30 -8.20 -4.31
N LEU A 339 21.39 -9.28 -5.09
CA LEU A 339 22.21 -10.43 -4.75
C LEU A 339 23.69 -10.09 -4.65
N ASP A 340 24.18 -9.21 -5.51
CA ASP A 340 25.58 -8.74 -5.45
C ASP A 340 25.82 -7.89 -4.19
N CYS A 341 24.87 -7.04 -3.82
CA CYS A 341 24.93 -6.24 -2.59
C CYS A 341 24.94 -7.14 -1.33
N ILE A 342 24.17 -8.22 -1.33
CA ILE A 342 24.19 -9.21 -0.24
C ILE A 342 25.57 -9.85 -0.12
N GLN A 343 26.20 -10.25 -1.25
CA GLN A 343 27.52 -10.84 -1.24
C GLN A 343 28.58 -9.85 -0.73
N GLU A 344 28.50 -8.58 -1.11
CA GLU A 344 29.37 -7.53 -0.61
C GLU A 344 29.24 -7.36 0.92
N ALA A 345 28.01 -7.27 1.43
CA ALA A 345 27.77 -7.17 2.87
C ALA A 345 28.23 -8.42 3.64
N LEU A 346 28.08 -9.62 3.07
CA LEU A 346 28.58 -10.86 3.66
C LEU A 346 30.10 -10.89 3.71
N ALA A 347 30.80 -10.30 2.73
CA ALA A 347 32.25 -10.22 2.66
C ALA A 347 32.85 -9.16 3.60
N ASP A 348 32.04 -8.26 4.15
CA ASP A 348 32.49 -7.22 5.09
C ASP A 348 33.21 -7.86 6.31
N PRO A 349 34.36 -7.28 6.78
CA PRO A 349 35.15 -7.87 7.86
C PRO A 349 34.54 -7.76 9.26
N ALA A 350 33.41 -7.02 9.43
CA ALA A 350 32.75 -6.89 10.73
C ALA A 350 32.39 -8.26 11.32
N GLU A 351 32.69 -8.45 12.62
CA GLU A 351 32.37 -9.70 13.31
C GLU A 351 30.87 -9.96 13.43
N ARG A 352 30.08 -8.89 13.59
CA ARG A 352 28.62 -8.98 13.73
C ARG A 352 27.95 -8.16 12.65
N LYS A 353 27.12 -8.81 11.85
CA LYS A 353 26.43 -8.19 10.71
C LYS A 353 24.93 -8.46 10.78
N PHE A 354 24.13 -7.40 10.66
CA PHE A 354 22.70 -7.48 10.45
C PHE A 354 22.40 -6.89 9.08
N ILE A 355 22.07 -7.74 8.12
CA ILE A 355 21.88 -7.39 6.72
C ILE A 355 20.39 -7.42 6.42
N ILE A 356 19.81 -6.27 6.12
CA ILE A 356 18.39 -6.11 5.78
C ILE A 356 18.28 -5.91 4.28
N VAL A 357 17.54 -6.80 3.64
CA VAL A 357 17.29 -6.82 2.20
C VAL A 357 15.81 -6.55 1.96
N HIS A 358 15.48 -5.40 1.42
CA HIS A 358 14.11 -4.98 1.15
C HIS A 358 13.80 -5.11 -0.34
N LEU A 359 13.09 -6.19 -0.70
CA LEU A 359 12.75 -6.56 -2.06
C LEU A 359 11.48 -5.86 -2.51
N LEU A 360 11.41 -5.49 -3.77
CA LEU A 360 10.19 -4.98 -4.41
C LEU A 360 9.13 -6.10 -4.57
N GLY A 361 9.55 -7.36 -4.56
CA GLY A 361 8.68 -8.53 -4.48
C GLY A 361 7.66 -8.61 -5.60
N ALA A 362 6.39 -8.71 -5.21
CA ALA A 362 5.25 -8.68 -6.12
C ALA A 362 4.42 -7.39 -5.95
N HIS A 363 5.09 -6.26 -5.66
CA HIS A 363 4.45 -4.94 -5.64
C HIS A 363 3.65 -4.70 -6.92
N PRO A 364 2.47 -4.09 -6.91
CA PRO A 364 1.61 -3.86 -8.08
C PRO A 364 2.36 -3.37 -9.32
N HIS A 365 1.82 -3.74 -10.48
CA HIS A 365 2.41 -3.82 -11.81
C HIS A 365 3.28 -5.08 -11.99
N TYR A 366 2.72 -6.21 -11.61
CA TYR A 366 3.35 -7.53 -11.50
C TYR A 366 4.21 -7.90 -12.70
N ARG A 367 3.79 -7.58 -13.94
CA ARG A 367 4.55 -7.81 -15.17
C ARG A 367 5.91 -7.12 -15.24
N LEU A 368 6.15 -6.15 -14.35
CA LEU A 368 7.43 -5.44 -14.22
C LEU A 368 8.32 -6.04 -13.13
N ARG A 369 7.87 -7.09 -12.44
CA ARG A 369 8.57 -7.72 -11.31
C ARG A 369 9.32 -9.00 -11.71
N PHE A 370 9.32 -9.35 -12.99
CA PHE A 370 10.08 -10.47 -13.57
C PHE A 370 10.61 -10.12 -14.97
N PRO A 371 11.59 -10.87 -15.52
CA PRO A 371 12.14 -10.59 -16.84
C PRO A 371 11.07 -10.64 -17.92
N LYS A 372 11.15 -9.70 -18.85
CA LYS A 372 10.16 -9.57 -19.94
C LYS A 372 10.10 -10.85 -20.78
N GLY A 373 8.91 -11.38 -20.97
CA GLY A 373 8.66 -12.57 -21.78
C GLY A 373 8.80 -13.90 -21.01
N GLU A 374 9.08 -13.85 -19.69
CA GLU A 374 9.25 -15.04 -18.84
C GLU A 374 8.02 -15.30 -17.97
N ASN A 375 6.83 -15.32 -18.57
CA ASN A 375 5.59 -15.72 -17.88
C ASN A 375 5.15 -17.10 -18.32
N PRO A 376 5.43 -18.17 -17.55
CA PRO A 376 5.00 -19.53 -17.91
C PRO A 376 3.52 -19.79 -17.69
N PHE A 377 2.80 -18.86 -17.02
CA PHE A 377 1.38 -19.00 -16.70
C PHE A 377 0.47 -18.21 -17.65
N ASP A 378 1.05 -17.53 -18.66
CA ASP A 378 0.29 -16.72 -19.62
C ASP A 378 -0.57 -17.65 -20.50
N ASP A 379 -1.88 -17.35 -20.57
CA ASP A 379 -2.89 -18.12 -21.31
C ASP A 379 -3.00 -19.63 -20.92
N GLU A 380 -2.42 -20.06 -19.79
CA GLU A 380 -2.49 -21.45 -19.35
C GLU A 380 -3.85 -21.76 -18.72
N VAL A 381 -4.49 -22.85 -19.18
CA VAL A 381 -5.75 -23.37 -18.65
C VAL A 381 -5.45 -24.49 -17.67
N ASP A 382 -5.07 -24.15 -16.47
CA ASP A 382 -4.80 -25.07 -15.37
C ASP A 382 -5.95 -25.13 -14.34
N SER A 383 -5.72 -25.82 -13.23
CA SER A 383 -6.70 -25.94 -12.13
C SER A 383 -6.99 -24.59 -11.48
N VAL A 384 -6.01 -23.70 -11.39
CA VAL A 384 -6.16 -22.35 -10.80
C VAL A 384 -7.03 -21.48 -11.70
N GLU A 385 -6.74 -21.44 -13.01
CA GLU A 385 -7.57 -20.72 -13.99
C GLU A 385 -9.01 -21.24 -13.98
N THR A 386 -9.19 -22.57 -13.99
CA THR A 386 -10.51 -23.21 -13.93
C THR A 386 -11.26 -22.82 -12.66
N GLN A 387 -10.60 -22.79 -11.50
CA GLN A 387 -11.19 -22.34 -10.24
C GLN A 387 -11.62 -20.89 -10.29
N MET A 388 -10.77 -20.00 -10.82
CA MET A 388 -11.08 -18.58 -10.95
C MET A 388 -12.27 -18.32 -11.89
N VAL A 389 -12.38 -19.07 -12.99
CA VAL A 389 -13.53 -19.02 -13.89
C VAL A 389 -14.79 -19.47 -13.14
N THR A 390 -14.74 -20.57 -12.39
CA THR A 390 -15.86 -21.05 -11.58
C THR A 390 -16.31 -20.03 -10.53
N GLN A 391 -15.36 -19.31 -9.95
CA GLN A 391 -15.60 -18.21 -9.01
C GLN A 391 -16.03 -16.89 -9.70
N GLN A 392 -16.24 -16.92 -11.01
CA GLN A 392 -16.65 -15.76 -11.81
C GLN A 392 -15.68 -14.58 -11.76
N ARG A 393 -14.35 -14.86 -11.61
CA ARG A 393 -13.35 -13.82 -11.70
C ARG A 393 -13.25 -13.29 -13.13
N SER A 394 -13.17 -11.97 -13.27
CA SER A 394 -13.05 -11.32 -14.59
C SER A 394 -11.76 -11.73 -15.31
N ALA A 395 -11.74 -11.67 -16.64
CA ALA A 395 -10.55 -11.96 -17.44
C ALA A 395 -9.34 -11.08 -17.02
N LEU A 396 -9.58 -9.83 -16.63
CA LEU A 396 -8.54 -8.93 -16.15
C LEU A 396 -7.91 -9.42 -14.84
N VAL A 397 -8.72 -9.84 -13.88
CA VAL A 397 -8.22 -10.35 -12.59
C VAL A 397 -7.48 -11.67 -12.78
N ARG A 398 -7.97 -12.57 -13.65
CA ARG A 398 -7.28 -13.81 -14.00
C ARG A 398 -5.91 -13.55 -14.63
N ARG A 399 -5.83 -12.58 -15.56
CA ARG A 399 -4.55 -12.15 -16.12
C ARG A 399 -3.60 -11.58 -15.07
N HIS A 400 -4.09 -10.73 -14.17
CA HIS A 400 -3.28 -10.22 -13.07
C HIS A 400 -2.77 -11.35 -12.14
N ARG A 401 -3.58 -12.41 -11.93
CA ARG A 401 -3.14 -13.60 -11.19
C ARG A 401 -1.99 -14.31 -11.90
N GLN A 402 -2.05 -14.46 -13.23
CA GLN A 402 -0.98 -15.08 -14.02
C GLN A 402 0.30 -14.24 -13.96
N GLU A 403 0.20 -12.92 -14.10
CA GLU A 403 1.32 -11.99 -13.97
C GLU A 403 1.91 -12.00 -12.54
N TYR A 404 1.07 -12.07 -11.52
CA TYR A 404 1.47 -12.17 -10.12
C TYR A 404 2.20 -13.49 -9.83
N ASP A 405 1.69 -14.59 -10.30
CA ASP A 405 2.31 -15.91 -10.12
C ASP A 405 3.68 -16.00 -10.84
N ALA A 406 3.83 -15.35 -12.01
CA ALA A 406 5.13 -15.20 -12.68
C ALA A 406 6.11 -14.33 -11.87
N ALA A 407 5.62 -13.25 -11.25
CA ALA A 407 6.43 -12.45 -10.35
C ALA A 407 6.90 -13.29 -9.13
N LEU A 408 6.03 -14.14 -8.59
CA LEU A 408 6.39 -15.05 -7.49
C LEU A 408 7.43 -16.11 -7.91
N LEU A 409 7.37 -16.60 -9.14
CA LEU A 409 8.36 -17.54 -9.65
C LEU A 409 9.75 -16.92 -9.77
N TYR A 410 9.82 -15.67 -10.24
CA TYR A 410 11.08 -14.92 -10.25
C TYR A 410 11.54 -14.57 -8.83
N HIS A 411 10.62 -14.19 -7.97
CA HIS A 411 10.87 -13.92 -6.56
C HIS A 411 11.44 -15.15 -5.83
N ASP A 412 10.93 -16.34 -6.11
CA ASP A 412 11.47 -17.62 -5.60
C ASP A 412 12.95 -17.80 -5.94
N PHE A 413 13.36 -17.44 -7.17
CA PHE A 413 14.77 -17.43 -7.56
C PHE A 413 15.59 -16.49 -6.67
N VAL A 414 15.16 -15.25 -6.49
CA VAL A 414 15.89 -14.24 -5.72
C VAL A 414 16.00 -14.64 -4.25
N VAL A 415 14.89 -15.07 -3.65
CA VAL A 415 14.82 -15.47 -2.24
C VAL A 415 15.65 -16.73 -1.96
N ALA A 416 15.52 -17.75 -2.81
CA ALA A 416 16.32 -18.97 -2.69
C ALA A 416 17.81 -18.69 -2.88
N GLU A 417 18.18 -17.82 -3.81
CA GLU A 417 19.58 -17.44 -4.04
C GLU A 417 20.13 -16.61 -2.87
N SER A 418 19.34 -15.72 -2.27
CA SER A 418 19.73 -14.96 -1.06
C SER A 418 20.04 -15.91 0.12
N LEU A 419 19.25 -16.99 0.29
CA LEU A 419 19.54 -18.02 1.28
C LEU A 419 20.82 -18.79 0.92
N ARG A 420 20.96 -19.21 -0.35
CA ARG A 420 22.14 -19.93 -0.82
C ARG A 420 23.44 -19.15 -0.59
N VAL A 421 23.48 -17.85 -0.93
CA VAL A 421 24.68 -17.03 -0.70
C VAL A 421 24.96 -16.80 0.79
N THR A 422 23.89 -16.74 1.62
CA THR A 422 24.03 -16.68 3.08
C THR A 422 24.66 -17.97 3.65
N GLN A 423 24.36 -19.12 3.06
CA GLN A 423 24.92 -20.43 3.48
C GLN A 423 26.39 -20.59 3.07
N LEU A 424 26.79 -19.98 1.95
CA LEU A 424 28.14 -20.13 1.42
C LEU A 424 29.20 -19.42 2.28
N ASN A 425 30.40 -20.01 2.29
CA ASN A 425 31.59 -19.40 2.90
C ASN A 425 31.43 -18.97 4.37
N ALA A 426 30.56 -19.65 5.13
CA ALA A 426 30.49 -19.48 6.57
C ALA A 426 31.85 -19.82 7.18
N LYS A 427 32.42 -18.91 7.97
CA LYS A 427 33.64 -19.17 8.73
C LYS A 427 33.37 -20.24 9.79
N ALA A 428 34.39 -21.03 10.13
CA ALA A 428 34.27 -21.96 11.25
C ALA A 428 33.83 -21.19 12.50
N GLN A 429 32.79 -21.68 13.19
CA GLN A 429 32.17 -21.05 14.37
C GLN A 429 31.37 -19.76 14.13
N GLU A 430 31.23 -19.27 12.88
CA GLU A 430 30.32 -18.17 12.56
C GLU A 430 28.87 -18.64 12.66
N ARG A 431 28.07 -17.96 13.48
CA ARG A 431 26.62 -18.17 13.53
C ARG A 431 25.97 -17.41 12.39
N ARG A 432 25.20 -18.12 11.57
CA ARG A 432 24.40 -17.50 10.52
C ARG A 432 22.93 -17.82 10.68
N ALA A 433 22.12 -16.80 10.48
CA ALA A 433 20.67 -16.93 10.37
C ALA A 433 20.19 -16.16 9.16
N TRP A 434 19.13 -16.68 8.55
CA TRP A 434 18.41 -16.04 7.47
C TRP A 434 16.93 -16.08 7.78
N VAL A 435 16.26 -14.94 7.69
CA VAL A 435 14.83 -14.80 7.94
C VAL A 435 14.19 -14.15 6.72
N TYR A 436 13.15 -14.76 6.22
CA TYR A 436 12.36 -14.23 5.13
C TYR A 436 10.91 -14.06 5.58
N LEU A 437 10.31 -12.92 5.28
CA LEU A 437 8.88 -12.67 5.42
C LEU A 437 8.42 -11.61 4.43
N SER A 438 7.11 -11.58 4.16
CA SER A 438 6.51 -10.43 3.48
C SER A 438 5.99 -9.41 4.50
N ASP A 439 6.01 -8.16 4.11
CA ASP A 439 5.43 -7.06 4.88
C ASP A 439 3.90 -7.18 4.98
N HIS A 440 3.22 -7.48 3.88
CA HIS A 440 1.80 -7.81 3.81
C HIS A 440 1.51 -8.78 2.66
N GLY A 441 0.28 -9.29 2.63
CA GLY A 441 -0.21 -10.12 1.55
C GLY A 441 -0.81 -9.29 0.40
N GLN A 442 -1.41 -9.99 -0.57
CA GLN A 442 -1.98 -9.37 -1.76
C GLN A 442 -3.29 -10.06 -2.17
N GLU A 443 -4.29 -9.26 -2.50
CA GLU A 443 -5.50 -9.76 -3.14
C GLU A 443 -5.27 -9.86 -4.66
N VAL A 444 -5.43 -11.05 -5.20
CA VAL A 444 -5.33 -11.29 -6.65
C VAL A 444 -6.44 -12.27 -7.10
N GLY A 445 -7.67 -11.97 -6.70
CA GLY A 445 -8.86 -12.78 -7.00
C GLY A 445 -9.11 -13.90 -5.99
N HIS A 446 -8.59 -13.84 -4.77
CA HIS A 446 -8.88 -14.77 -3.69
C HIS A 446 -10.28 -14.53 -3.10
N GLY A 447 -10.47 -13.41 -2.42
CA GLY A 447 -11.73 -13.01 -1.79
C GLY A 447 -12.65 -12.24 -2.73
N GLU A 448 -12.08 -11.36 -3.55
CA GLU A 448 -12.79 -10.42 -4.40
C GLU A 448 -12.40 -10.51 -5.86
N ASN A 449 -13.22 -9.94 -6.75
CA ASN A 449 -12.93 -9.84 -8.18
C ASN A 449 -12.03 -8.63 -8.49
N ARG A 450 -10.87 -8.56 -7.82
CA ARG A 450 -9.87 -7.47 -7.96
C ARG A 450 -8.45 -7.99 -7.77
N ALA A 451 -7.47 -7.17 -8.14
CA ALA A 451 -6.06 -7.39 -7.85
C ALA A 451 -5.45 -6.10 -7.27
N GLY A 452 -4.69 -6.22 -6.19
CA GLY A 452 -4.04 -5.10 -5.51
C GLY A 452 -4.05 -5.24 -3.99
N HIS A 453 -3.61 -4.20 -3.29
CA HIS A 453 -3.66 -4.14 -1.83
C HIS A 453 -5.11 -4.23 -1.35
N SER A 454 -5.38 -5.02 -0.35
CA SER A 454 -6.73 -5.20 0.18
C SER A 454 -6.76 -5.23 1.70
N PRO A 455 -7.11 -4.12 2.35
CA PRO A 455 -7.39 -4.12 3.78
C PRO A 455 -8.72 -4.83 4.11
N GLY A 456 -9.56 -5.10 3.11
CA GLY A 456 -10.89 -5.69 3.25
C GLY A 456 -10.95 -7.21 3.10
N THR A 457 -9.85 -7.88 2.74
CA THR A 457 -9.81 -9.35 2.57
C THR A 457 -8.68 -10.00 3.37
N GLU A 458 -8.86 -11.26 3.78
CA GLU A 458 -7.80 -12.03 4.47
C GLU A 458 -6.52 -12.12 3.64
N ALA A 459 -6.65 -12.14 2.31
CA ALA A 459 -5.53 -12.24 1.37
C ALA A 459 -4.51 -11.11 1.54
N GLY A 460 -4.94 -9.92 1.99
CA GLY A 460 -4.05 -8.80 2.29
C GLY A 460 -3.16 -9.01 3.53
N TYR A 461 -3.44 -10.03 4.34
CA TYR A 461 -2.74 -10.28 5.61
C TYR A 461 -2.03 -11.63 5.67
N ARG A 462 -2.27 -12.55 4.72
CA ARG A 462 -1.70 -13.90 4.70
C ARG A 462 -0.32 -13.87 4.06
N ILE A 463 0.73 -13.98 4.88
CA ILE A 463 2.12 -13.81 4.45
C ILE A 463 2.95 -15.10 4.62
N PRO A 464 4.00 -15.31 3.82
CA PRO A 464 5.01 -16.30 4.11
C PRO A 464 5.95 -15.84 5.22
N THR A 465 6.48 -16.80 6.00
CA THR A 465 7.60 -16.57 6.92
C THR A 465 8.45 -17.82 7.01
N ILE A 466 9.77 -17.65 6.80
CA ILE A 466 10.74 -18.75 6.80
C ILE A 466 11.94 -18.34 7.64
N VAL A 467 12.45 -19.24 8.45
CA VAL A 467 13.67 -19.05 9.24
C VAL A 467 14.64 -20.18 8.96
N TRP A 468 15.88 -19.84 8.67
CA TRP A 468 16.99 -20.78 8.54
C TRP A 468 18.13 -20.39 9.48
N THR A 469 18.80 -21.38 10.07
CA THR A 469 19.99 -21.18 10.88
C THR A 469 20.99 -22.32 10.66
N ASN A 470 22.28 -22.00 10.70
CA ASN A 470 23.36 -23.01 10.60
C ASN A 470 23.72 -23.67 11.95
N HIS A 471 23.00 -23.36 13.01
CA HIS A 471 23.22 -23.92 14.34
C HIS A 471 21.92 -24.54 14.86
N SER A 472 22.06 -25.65 15.58
CA SER A 472 20.90 -26.33 16.16
C SER A 472 20.19 -25.43 17.16
N ARG A 473 19.00 -24.96 16.79
CA ARG A 473 18.03 -24.44 17.75
C ARG A 473 16.98 -25.51 17.99
N PRO A 474 16.41 -25.63 19.20
CA PRO A 474 15.28 -26.54 19.47
C PRO A 474 14.03 -26.24 18.62
N THR A 475 14.12 -25.27 17.72
CA THR A 475 13.06 -24.60 17.00
C THR A 475 12.58 -25.29 15.73
N ALA A 476 13.34 -26.25 15.20
CA ALA A 476 12.91 -27.05 14.03
C ALA A 476 11.88 -28.15 14.36
N SER A 477 11.26 -28.13 15.55
CA SER A 477 10.19 -29.06 15.87
C SER A 477 8.95 -28.75 15.00
N ALA A 478 8.32 -29.80 14.46
CA ALA A 478 7.05 -29.69 13.71
C ALA A 478 5.99 -28.86 14.45
N ASN A 479 6.09 -28.78 15.77
CA ASN A 479 5.20 -27.98 16.63
C ASN A 479 5.39 -26.47 16.43
N VAL A 480 6.62 -25.97 16.24
CA VAL A 480 6.88 -24.53 16.01
C VAL A 480 6.37 -24.10 14.64
N ALA A 481 6.53 -24.95 13.62
CA ALA A 481 6.04 -24.67 12.26
C ALA A 481 4.51 -24.45 12.20
N GLN A 482 3.75 -25.03 13.12
CA GLN A 482 2.30 -24.92 13.20
C GLN A 482 1.84 -23.76 14.12
N ARG A 483 2.76 -23.08 14.80
CA ARG A 483 2.38 -21.91 15.60
C ARG A 483 1.91 -20.78 14.69
N PRO A 484 0.74 -20.19 14.96
CA PRO A 484 0.38 -18.97 14.27
C PRO A 484 1.37 -17.86 14.65
N PHE A 485 1.73 -17.04 13.66
CA PHE A 485 2.72 -15.98 13.78
C PHE A 485 2.14 -14.66 13.28
N ARG A 486 2.51 -13.57 13.90
CA ARG A 486 2.14 -12.22 13.48
C ARG A 486 3.39 -11.35 13.26
N ALA A 487 3.45 -10.68 12.10
CA ALA A 487 4.64 -9.97 11.65
C ALA A 487 4.98 -8.74 12.49
N ASP A 488 3.99 -8.10 13.11
CA ASP A 488 4.23 -6.99 14.03
C ASP A 488 5.01 -7.40 15.31
N TRP A 489 5.04 -8.70 15.61
CA TRP A 489 5.88 -9.29 16.67
C TRP A 489 7.20 -9.86 16.15
N ALA A 490 7.47 -9.77 14.85
CA ALA A 490 8.73 -10.28 14.27
C ALA A 490 9.98 -9.66 14.92
N GLY A 491 9.90 -8.41 15.35
CA GLY A 491 10.98 -7.73 16.07
C GLY A 491 11.48 -8.51 17.29
N TRP A 492 10.58 -9.15 18.07
CA TRP A 492 10.93 -9.98 19.23
C TRP A 492 11.66 -11.26 18.82
N THR A 493 11.22 -11.90 17.76
CA THR A 493 11.87 -13.10 17.21
C THR A 493 13.24 -12.76 16.61
N LEU A 494 13.35 -11.65 15.90
CA LEU A 494 14.61 -11.19 15.32
C LEU A 494 15.60 -10.76 16.38
N ALA A 495 15.18 -10.13 17.46
CA ALA A 495 16.02 -9.77 18.58
C ALA A 495 16.64 -11.00 19.24
N ASP A 496 15.88 -12.07 19.46
CA ASP A 496 16.39 -13.36 19.96
C ASP A 496 17.36 -14.01 18.96
N ILE A 497 17.08 -13.97 17.65
CA ILE A 497 18.00 -14.47 16.61
C ILE A 497 19.32 -13.69 16.62
N LEU A 498 19.26 -12.37 16.81
CA LEU A 498 20.43 -11.50 16.96
C LEU A 498 21.15 -11.71 18.31
N GLY A 499 20.55 -12.42 19.26
CA GLY A 499 21.08 -12.62 20.61
C GLY A 499 21.06 -11.36 21.46
N LEU A 500 20.07 -10.53 21.30
CA LEU A 500 19.87 -9.32 22.11
C LEU A 500 19.08 -9.66 23.37
N ASP A 501 19.56 -9.21 24.51
CA ASP A 501 18.90 -9.29 25.81
C ASP A 501 18.87 -7.90 26.45
N TRP A 502 17.72 -7.47 26.94
CA TRP A 502 17.55 -6.19 27.62
C TRP A 502 16.35 -6.21 28.58
N GLN A 503 16.33 -5.29 29.51
CA GLN A 503 15.20 -5.15 30.42
C GLN A 503 13.93 -4.72 29.65
N GLY A 504 12.91 -5.54 29.63
CA GLY A 504 11.65 -5.32 28.91
C GLY A 504 11.46 -6.23 27.70
N GLU A 505 12.31 -7.23 27.52
CA GLU A 505 12.08 -8.32 26.58
C GLU A 505 10.75 -9.06 26.90
N MET A 506 10.03 -9.45 25.84
CA MET A 506 8.75 -10.17 25.93
C MET A 506 8.86 -11.53 25.23
N PRO A 507 9.37 -12.57 25.92
CA PRO A 507 9.55 -13.89 25.33
C PRO A 507 8.23 -14.53 24.88
N GLU A 508 7.10 -14.15 25.48
CA GLU A 508 5.76 -14.59 25.07
C GLU A 508 5.34 -14.07 23.67
N ARG A 509 6.00 -13.07 23.12
CA ARG A 509 5.80 -12.56 21.74
C ARG A 509 6.77 -13.15 20.73
N ASN A 510 7.80 -13.87 21.15
CA ASN A 510 8.75 -14.54 20.28
C ASN A 510 8.26 -15.93 19.86
N VAL A 511 7.93 -16.14 18.59
CA VAL A 511 7.37 -17.40 18.08
C VAL A 511 8.30 -18.61 18.27
N LEU A 512 9.60 -18.37 18.36
CA LEU A 512 10.60 -19.41 18.58
C LEU A 512 10.76 -19.78 20.06
N HIS A 513 10.29 -18.94 20.96
CA HIS A 513 10.49 -19.16 22.39
C HIS A 513 9.49 -20.18 22.95
N PRO A 514 9.87 -21.01 23.95
CA PRO A 514 8.94 -21.95 24.59
C PRO A 514 7.75 -21.30 25.28
N GLN A 515 7.91 -20.07 25.78
CA GLN A 515 6.86 -19.29 26.45
C GLN A 515 5.94 -18.53 25.48
N TYR A 516 6.11 -18.70 24.17
CA TYR A 516 5.27 -18.03 23.19
C TYR A 516 3.78 -18.22 23.45
N ARG A 517 3.02 -17.13 23.42
CA ARG A 517 1.57 -17.10 23.61
C ARG A 517 0.92 -16.37 22.46
N TRP A 518 0.23 -17.12 21.63
CA TRP A 518 -0.52 -16.54 20.51
C TRP A 518 -1.60 -15.56 20.97
N GLN A 519 -1.64 -14.41 20.34
CA GLN A 519 -2.73 -13.45 20.42
C GLN A 519 -3.04 -12.98 19.00
N PRO A 520 -4.29 -13.10 18.52
CA PRO A 520 -4.64 -12.69 17.16
C PRO A 520 -4.42 -11.19 16.98
N PRO A 521 -3.90 -10.75 15.81
CA PRO A 521 -3.86 -9.33 15.49
C PRO A 521 -5.27 -8.77 15.35
N ASN A 522 -5.44 -7.48 15.64
CA ASN A 522 -6.71 -6.80 15.41
C ASN A 522 -6.79 -6.38 13.93
N LEU A 523 -7.39 -7.23 13.11
CA LEU A 523 -7.54 -6.98 11.67
C LEU A 523 -8.90 -6.35 11.37
N PRO A 524 -9.01 -5.47 10.36
CA PRO A 524 -10.30 -4.90 9.94
C PRO A 524 -11.18 -5.90 9.17
N VAL A 525 -10.73 -7.16 9.02
CA VAL A 525 -11.44 -8.26 8.37
C VAL A 525 -11.80 -9.36 9.37
N GLN A 526 -12.89 -10.07 9.10
CA GLN A 526 -13.23 -11.28 9.85
C GLN A 526 -12.41 -12.44 9.33
N VAL A 527 -11.50 -12.94 10.15
CA VAL A 527 -10.68 -14.12 9.87
C VAL A 527 -11.41 -15.37 10.37
N ARG A 528 -11.58 -16.36 9.49
CA ARG A 528 -12.24 -17.62 9.86
C ARG A 528 -11.39 -18.45 10.80
N SER A 529 -10.11 -18.55 10.50
CA SER A 529 -9.13 -19.26 11.32
C SER A 529 -7.74 -18.67 11.10
N PHE A 530 -6.98 -18.51 12.17
CA PHE A 530 -5.59 -18.09 12.10
C PHE A 530 -4.61 -19.28 11.91
N THR A 531 -5.13 -20.50 11.86
CA THR A 531 -4.35 -21.75 11.77
C THR A 531 -4.68 -22.60 10.54
N ASP A 532 -5.39 -22.02 9.56
CA ASP A 532 -5.70 -22.68 8.28
C ASP A 532 -4.67 -22.33 7.21
#